data_b50767b15f5158d125a34d5240bb7722
#
_entry.id   b50767b15f5158d125a34d5240bb7722
#
_cell.length_a   1.000
_cell.length_b   1.000
_cell.length_c   1.000
_cell.angle_alpha   90.00
_cell.angle_beta   90.00
_cell.angle_gamma   90.00
#
_symmetry.space_group_name_H-M   'P 1'
#
loop_
_entity.id
_entity.type
_entity.pdbx_description
1 polymer ?
#
loop_
_entity_poly.entity_id
_entity_poly.type
_entity_poly.pdbx_seq_one_letter_code
_entity_poly.pdbx_strand_id
1 'polypeptide(L)'
;MWREHAIETAEVLNQVDPDFIRVRTLKVLKTMVLYRKIEEGEFVLQNDDEVVCEERLLIESLNGIGSTFASDHILNLLEEVEGKLPEEKGKMLAVIDRYLALPKEERDHFRLGRRAGLYRSLNDLSDPEIRIRVDEILARMEAEGRESLEKIISRMMESFI
;
A
#
# COMPACT_ATOMS: atom_id res chain seq x y z
N MET A 1 10.77 -13.94 2.76
CA MET A 1 11.23 -12.95 1.74
C MET A 1 10.85 -11.51 2.13
N TRP A 2 9.59 -11.05 2.06
CA TRP A 2 9.28 -9.64 2.40
C TRP A 2 9.58 -9.27 3.87
N ARG A 3 9.40 -10.18 4.82
CA ARG A 3 9.72 -9.94 6.25
C ARG A 3 11.21 -9.70 6.48
N GLU A 4 12.05 -10.51 5.85
CA GLU A 4 13.51 -10.37 5.90
C GLU A 4 13.92 -9.04 5.28
N HIS A 5 13.36 -8.73 4.10
CA HIS A 5 13.59 -7.46 3.42
C HIS A 5 13.23 -6.24 4.29
N ALA A 6 12.08 -6.25 4.97
CA ALA A 6 11.69 -5.17 5.88
C ALA A 6 12.67 -5.00 7.05
N ILE A 7 13.08 -6.11 7.68
CA ILE A 7 13.99 -6.09 8.83
C ILE A 7 15.39 -5.64 8.41
N GLU A 8 15.96 -6.24 7.36
CA GLU A 8 17.29 -5.88 6.85
C GLU A 8 17.34 -4.42 6.37
N THR A 9 16.27 -3.95 5.72
CA THR A 9 16.14 -2.55 5.33
C THR A 9 16.13 -1.64 6.55
N ALA A 10 15.37 -1.98 7.59
CA ALA A 10 15.34 -1.21 8.83
C ALA A 10 16.71 -1.18 9.53
N GLU A 11 17.44 -2.31 9.53
CA GLU A 11 18.79 -2.38 10.11
C GLU A 11 19.75 -1.41 9.42
N VAL A 12 19.70 -1.35 8.08
CA VAL A 12 20.52 -0.40 7.31
C VAL A 12 20.10 1.05 7.60
N LEU A 13 18.81 1.34 7.60
CA LEU A 13 18.28 2.68 7.85
C LEU A 13 18.61 3.15 9.27
N ASN A 14 18.54 2.26 10.26
CA ASN A 14 18.93 2.57 11.65
C ASN A 14 20.42 2.91 11.81
N GLN A 15 21.29 2.39 10.93
CA GLN A 15 22.72 2.73 10.92
C GLN A 15 23.00 4.04 10.18
N VAL A 16 22.24 4.32 9.12
CA VAL A 16 22.45 5.49 8.26
C VAL A 16 21.82 6.76 8.84
N ASP A 17 20.70 6.62 9.56
CA ASP A 17 19.89 7.72 10.10
C ASP A 17 19.63 8.83 9.05
N PRO A 18 18.98 8.53 7.93
CA PRO A 18 18.74 9.51 6.88
C PRO A 18 17.71 10.57 7.34
N ASP A 19 17.78 11.77 6.80
CA ASP A 19 16.77 12.81 7.09
C ASP A 19 15.35 12.40 6.68
N PHE A 20 15.24 11.66 5.54
CA PHE A 20 13.98 11.23 4.97
C PHE A 20 14.00 9.76 4.55
N ILE A 21 12.92 9.06 4.86
CA ILE A 21 12.60 7.72 4.35
C ILE A 21 11.31 7.85 3.56
N ARG A 22 11.38 7.69 2.24
CA ARG A 22 10.20 7.74 1.37
C ARG A 22 9.99 6.40 0.70
N VAL A 23 8.88 5.73 1.04
CA VAL A 23 8.53 4.43 0.47
C VAL A 23 7.69 4.58 -0.79
N ARG A 24 7.80 3.58 -1.68
CA ARG A 24 6.99 3.52 -2.91
C ARG A 24 6.64 2.09 -3.23
N THR A 25 5.36 1.83 -3.50
CA THR A 25 4.91 0.53 -3.99
C THR A 25 5.53 0.23 -5.35
N LEU A 26 6.13 -0.95 -5.46
CA LEU A 26 6.73 -1.44 -6.71
C LEU A 26 5.62 -1.75 -7.72
N LYS A 27 5.69 -1.12 -8.88
CA LYS A 27 4.90 -1.49 -10.06
C LYS A 27 5.84 -1.99 -11.15
N VAL A 28 5.57 -3.16 -11.68
CA VAL A 28 6.38 -3.78 -12.73
C VAL A 28 5.65 -3.71 -14.06
N LEU A 29 6.26 -3.06 -15.04
CA LEU A 29 5.76 -2.97 -16.41
C LEU A 29 6.29 -4.15 -17.24
N LYS A 30 5.55 -4.54 -18.30
CA LYS A 30 5.91 -5.62 -19.23
C LYS A 30 7.29 -5.42 -19.90
N THR A 31 7.75 -4.19 -19.99
CA THR A 31 9.05 -3.83 -20.58
C THR A 31 10.23 -4.01 -19.62
N MET A 32 9.97 -4.24 -18.34
CA MET A 32 11.01 -4.38 -17.31
C MET A 32 11.56 -5.82 -17.26
N VAL A 33 12.85 -5.96 -16.95
CA VAL A 33 13.49 -7.27 -16.77
C VAL A 33 12.79 -8.10 -15.68
N LEU A 34 12.33 -7.43 -14.61
CA LEU A 34 11.64 -8.08 -13.49
C LEU A 34 10.30 -8.72 -13.93
N TYR A 35 9.66 -8.22 -15.01
CA TYR A 35 8.43 -8.81 -15.53
C TYR A 35 8.66 -10.26 -16.01
N ARG A 36 9.80 -10.55 -16.64
CA ARG A 36 10.15 -11.93 -17.05
C ARG A 36 10.27 -12.85 -15.85
N LYS A 37 10.89 -12.37 -14.76
CA LYS A 37 11.00 -13.17 -13.54
C LYS A 37 9.65 -13.48 -12.90
N ILE A 38 8.66 -12.58 -13.06
CA ILE A 38 7.28 -12.84 -12.64
C ILE A 38 6.66 -13.93 -13.52
N GLU A 39 6.81 -13.86 -14.85
CA GLU A 39 6.29 -14.87 -15.78
C GLU A 39 6.93 -16.25 -15.57
N GLU A 40 8.21 -16.29 -15.22
CA GLU A 40 8.98 -17.50 -14.93
C GLU A 40 8.72 -18.06 -13.51
N GLY A 41 7.95 -17.32 -12.68
CA GLY A 41 7.65 -17.71 -11.30
C GLY A 41 8.82 -17.53 -10.32
N GLU A 42 9.88 -16.86 -10.74
CA GLU A 42 11.04 -16.55 -9.89
C GLU A 42 10.80 -15.36 -8.96
N PHE A 43 9.81 -14.52 -9.26
CA PHE A 43 9.43 -13.37 -8.44
C PHE A 43 7.90 -13.26 -8.34
N VAL A 44 7.41 -13.07 -7.14
CA VAL A 44 5.98 -12.89 -6.86
C VAL A 44 5.78 -11.46 -6.36
N LEU A 45 4.94 -10.69 -7.07
CA LEU A 45 4.53 -9.38 -6.62
C LEU A 45 3.61 -9.51 -5.41
N GLN A 46 3.86 -8.67 -4.40
CA GLN A 46 2.97 -8.55 -3.27
C GLN A 46 1.66 -7.87 -3.69
N ASN A 47 0.56 -8.30 -3.07
CA ASN A 47 -0.69 -7.55 -3.11
C ASN A 47 -0.66 -6.37 -2.12
N ASP A 48 -1.67 -5.49 -2.18
CA ASP A 48 -1.72 -4.30 -1.33
C ASP A 48 -1.66 -4.63 0.18
N ASP A 49 -2.35 -5.69 0.64
CA ASP A 49 -2.35 -6.09 2.05
C ASP A 49 -0.95 -6.55 2.51
N GLU A 50 -0.22 -7.28 1.65
CA GLU A 50 1.15 -7.72 1.93
C GLU A 50 2.12 -6.54 1.98
N VAL A 51 1.98 -5.57 1.06
CA VAL A 51 2.78 -4.32 1.07
C VAL A 51 2.53 -3.54 2.36
N VAL A 52 1.28 -3.41 2.81
CA VAL A 52 0.94 -2.74 4.08
C VAL A 52 1.52 -3.48 5.28
N CYS A 53 1.52 -4.82 5.27
CA CYS A 53 2.16 -5.61 6.32
C CYS A 53 3.68 -5.44 6.35
N GLU A 54 4.32 -5.31 5.18
CA GLU A 54 5.74 -5.03 5.07
C GLU A 54 6.08 -3.64 5.58
N GLU A 55 5.32 -2.61 5.18
CA GLU A 55 5.48 -1.24 5.65
C GLU A 55 5.32 -1.15 7.17
N ARG A 56 4.34 -1.86 7.73
CA ARG A 56 4.16 -1.97 9.18
C ARG A 56 5.40 -2.52 9.88
N LEU A 57 5.94 -3.64 9.39
CA LEU A 57 7.11 -4.27 9.96
C LEU A 57 8.36 -3.39 9.82
N LEU A 58 8.52 -2.72 8.68
CA LEU A 58 9.59 -1.76 8.46
C LEU A 58 9.53 -0.66 9.53
N ILE A 59 8.39 0.04 9.67
CA ILE A 59 8.22 1.13 10.64
C ILE A 59 8.44 0.63 12.08
N GLU A 60 7.90 -0.55 12.42
CA GLU A 60 8.08 -1.16 13.75
C GLU A 60 9.55 -1.42 14.07
N SER A 61 10.36 -1.78 13.06
CA SER A 61 11.79 -2.10 13.18
C SER A 61 12.71 -0.86 13.13
N LEU A 62 12.21 0.31 12.74
CA LEU A 62 12.98 1.56 12.76
C LEU A 62 13.17 2.04 14.21
N ASN A 63 14.40 2.14 14.67
CA ASN A 63 14.72 2.54 16.04
C ASN A 63 15.98 3.40 16.11
N GLY A 64 15.96 4.37 17.02
CA GLY A 64 17.13 5.20 17.32
C GLY A 64 17.47 6.23 16.22
N ILE A 65 16.55 6.50 15.32
CA ILE A 65 16.72 7.44 14.20
C ILE A 65 15.73 8.59 14.27
N GLY A 66 16.12 9.72 13.66
CA GLY A 66 15.34 10.95 13.63
C GLY A 66 14.74 11.27 12.26
N SER A 67 14.53 10.27 11.41
CA SER A 67 14.03 10.42 10.04
C SER A 67 12.59 10.93 9.97
N THR A 68 12.26 11.65 8.91
CA THR A 68 10.85 11.84 8.50
C THR A 68 10.46 10.71 7.57
N PHE A 69 9.44 9.94 7.93
CA PHE A 69 8.89 8.86 7.11
C PHE A 69 7.70 9.37 6.29
N ALA A 70 7.62 9.01 5.00
CA ALA A 70 6.54 9.40 4.11
C ALA A 70 6.14 8.27 3.14
N SER A 71 4.84 7.99 3.09
CA SER A 71 4.18 7.06 2.17
C SER A 71 3.29 7.81 1.15
N ASP A 72 3.68 9.02 0.76
CA ASP A 72 2.91 10.00 -0.02
C ASP A 72 2.88 9.73 -1.54
N HIS A 73 3.30 8.57 -2.00
CA HIS A 73 3.29 8.24 -3.43
C HIS A 73 1.92 7.69 -3.84
N ILE A 74 1.44 8.11 -5.02
CA ILE A 74 0.10 7.75 -5.55
C ILE A 74 -0.16 6.23 -5.65
N LEU A 75 0.89 5.43 -5.82
CA LEU A 75 0.77 3.97 -5.84
C LEU A 75 0.72 3.35 -4.43
N ASN A 76 1.03 4.10 -3.38
CA ASN A 76 0.89 3.60 -2.02
C ASN A 76 -0.59 3.57 -1.63
N LEU A 77 -0.96 2.54 -0.89
CA LEU A 77 -2.35 2.38 -0.47
C LEU A 77 -2.73 3.39 0.61
N LEU A 78 -1.84 3.59 1.59
CA LEU A 78 -2.05 4.43 2.76
C LEU A 78 -1.15 5.69 2.68
N GLU A 79 -1.58 6.71 1.93
CA GLU A 79 -0.84 7.99 1.83
C GLU A 79 -0.73 8.73 3.16
N GLU A 80 -1.62 8.45 4.10
CA GLU A 80 -1.65 9.09 5.43
C GLU A 80 -0.63 8.52 6.41
N VAL A 81 0.16 7.51 5.99
CA VAL A 81 1.27 6.97 6.79
C VAL A 81 2.48 7.87 6.61
N GLU A 82 2.53 8.91 7.42
CA GLU A 82 3.62 9.87 7.46
C GLU A 82 3.86 10.38 8.89
N GLY A 83 5.10 10.73 9.19
CA GLY A 83 5.43 11.28 10.51
C GLY A 83 6.93 11.37 10.78
N LYS A 84 7.26 12.08 11.86
CA LYS A 84 8.61 12.21 12.39
C LYS A 84 8.92 11.08 13.37
N LEU A 85 10.04 10.42 13.19
CA LEU A 85 10.54 9.41 14.11
C LEU A 85 11.39 10.05 15.21
N PRO A 86 11.37 9.51 16.43
CA PRO A 86 10.50 8.43 16.89
C PRO A 86 9.09 8.87 17.34
N GLU A 87 8.83 10.19 17.41
CA GLU A 87 7.69 10.81 18.09
C GLU A 87 6.34 10.36 17.53
N GLU A 88 6.23 10.26 16.20
CA GLU A 88 4.97 9.92 15.50
C GLU A 88 4.91 8.46 15.04
N LYS A 89 5.89 7.61 15.43
CA LYS A 89 5.91 6.19 15.08
C LYS A 89 4.60 5.48 15.44
N GLY A 90 4.10 5.73 16.66
CA GLY A 90 2.84 5.13 17.11
C GLY A 90 1.62 5.57 16.30
N LYS A 91 1.60 6.82 15.82
CA LYS A 91 0.54 7.35 14.95
C LYS A 91 0.54 6.61 13.59
N MET A 92 1.70 6.44 12.98
CA MET A 92 1.84 5.72 11.70
C MET A 92 1.39 4.26 11.84
N LEU A 93 1.85 3.56 12.86
CA LEU A 93 1.44 2.18 13.13
C LEU A 93 -0.08 2.07 13.38
N ALA A 94 -0.68 3.03 14.09
CA ALA A 94 -2.13 3.02 14.35
C ALA A 94 -2.96 3.15 13.06
N VAL A 95 -2.51 3.91 12.06
CA VAL A 95 -3.16 3.98 10.74
C VAL A 95 -3.13 2.61 10.07
N ILE A 96 -1.96 1.99 10.02
CA ILE A 96 -1.78 0.67 9.40
C ILE A 96 -2.60 -0.40 10.13
N ASP A 97 -2.54 -0.43 11.47
CA ASP A 97 -3.29 -1.40 12.27
C ASP A 97 -4.80 -1.23 12.10
N ARG A 98 -5.30 0.01 11.96
CA ARG A 98 -6.70 0.28 11.65
C ARG A 98 -7.12 -0.32 10.30
N TYR A 99 -6.29 -0.16 9.26
CA TYR A 99 -6.56 -0.78 7.95
C TYR A 99 -6.57 -2.31 8.04
N LEU A 100 -5.56 -2.91 8.66
CA LEU A 100 -5.42 -4.36 8.77
C LEU A 100 -6.54 -5.00 9.63
N ALA A 101 -7.12 -4.23 10.55
CA ALA A 101 -8.25 -4.67 11.38
C ALA A 101 -9.60 -4.64 10.63
N LEU A 102 -9.69 -4.00 9.46
CA LEU A 102 -10.91 -4.00 8.66
C LEU A 102 -11.25 -5.42 8.16
N PRO A 103 -12.55 -5.78 8.08
CA PRO A 103 -12.97 -6.96 7.34
C PRO A 103 -12.46 -6.95 5.90
N LYS A 104 -12.27 -8.13 5.31
CA LYS A 104 -11.73 -8.26 3.95
C LYS A 104 -12.53 -7.44 2.93
N GLU A 105 -13.86 -7.47 3.03
CA GLU A 105 -14.77 -6.74 2.14
C GLU A 105 -14.54 -5.22 2.22
N GLU A 106 -14.32 -4.69 3.43
CA GLU A 106 -14.03 -3.28 3.65
C GLU A 106 -12.62 -2.90 3.13
N ARG A 107 -11.63 -3.79 3.29
CA ARG A 107 -10.32 -3.57 2.68
C ARG A 107 -10.38 -3.56 1.15
N ASP A 108 -11.10 -4.53 0.56
CA ASP A 108 -11.27 -4.61 -0.89
C ASP A 108 -12.00 -3.36 -1.44
N HIS A 109 -13.02 -2.88 -0.71
CA HIS A 109 -13.73 -1.64 -1.01
C HIS A 109 -12.80 -0.42 -0.93
N PHE A 110 -11.99 -0.33 0.12
CA PHE A 110 -11.01 0.75 0.27
C PHE A 110 -9.95 0.72 -0.84
N ARG A 111 -9.38 -0.45 -1.13
CA ARG A 111 -8.40 -0.65 -2.19
C ARG A 111 -8.93 -0.16 -3.55
N LEU A 112 -10.14 -0.57 -3.90
CA LEU A 112 -10.77 -0.14 -5.15
C LEU A 112 -11.00 1.37 -5.18
N GLY A 113 -11.61 1.94 -4.14
CA GLY A 113 -11.89 3.37 -4.04
C GLY A 113 -10.62 4.22 -4.06
N ARG A 114 -9.54 3.72 -3.44
CA ARG A 114 -8.22 4.36 -3.47
C ARG A 114 -7.65 4.38 -4.88
N ARG A 115 -7.69 3.25 -5.61
CA ARG A 115 -7.23 3.13 -7.00
C ARG A 115 -8.11 3.91 -7.99
N ALA A 116 -9.39 4.10 -7.68
CA ALA A 116 -10.29 4.97 -8.44
C ALA A 116 -10.11 6.47 -8.14
N GLY A 117 -9.22 6.84 -7.20
CA GLY A 117 -8.99 8.23 -6.79
C GLY A 117 -10.12 8.83 -5.97
N LEU A 118 -11.00 7.98 -5.40
CA LEU A 118 -12.14 8.39 -4.59
C LEU A 118 -11.79 8.50 -3.11
N TYR A 119 -10.99 7.57 -2.59
CA TYR A 119 -10.49 7.60 -1.21
C TYR A 119 -9.06 8.13 -1.15
N ARG A 120 -8.77 8.94 -0.13
CA ARG A 120 -7.42 9.42 0.21
C ARG A 120 -6.97 8.93 1.58
N SER A 121 -7.92 8.73 2.48
CA SER A 121 -7.67 8.26 3.84
C SER A 121 -8.69 7.21 4.27
N LEU A 122 -8.39 6.49 5.34
CA LEU A 122 -9.32 5.53 5.94
C LEU A 122 -10.59 6.21 6.50
N ASN A 123 -10.56 7.51 6.75
CA ASN A 123 -11.73 8.25 7.21
C ASN A 123 -12.81 8.37 6.13
N ASP A 124 -12.39 8.37 4.86
CA ASP A 124 -13.29 8.49 3.72
C ASP A 124 -14.23 7.27 3.57
N LEU A 125 -13.89 6.13 4.20
CA LEU A 125 -14.79 4.97 4.29
C LEU A 125 -16.12 5.26 4.99
N SER A 126 -16.17 6.28 5.84
CA SER A 126 -17.39 6.70 6.51
C SER A 126 -18.21 7.72 5.73
N ASP A 127 -17.74 8.18 4.57
CA ASP A 127 -18.46 9.09 3.70
C ASP A 127 -19.44 8.31 2.80
N PRO A 128 -20.76 8.46 3.00
CA PRO A 128 -21.76 7.68 2.27
C PRO A 128 -21.81 8.03 0.78
N GLU A 129 -21.49 9.26 0.38
CA GLU A 129 -21.52 9.67 -1.03
C GLU A 129 -20.36 9.04 -1.80
N ILE A 130 -19.16 9.04 -1.21
CA ILE A 130 -17.99 8.39 -1.81
C ILE A 130 -18.23 6.88 -1.86
N ARG A 131 -18.79 6.30 -0.80
CA ARG A 131 -19.06 4.87 -0.70
C ARG A 131 -20.01 4.37 -1.81
N ILE A 132 -21.10 5.08 -2.06
CA ILE A 132 -22.03 4.78 -3.16
C ILE A 132 -21.30 4.75 -4.51
N ARG A 133 -20.40 5.68 -4.75
CA ARG A 133 -19.64 5.72 -6.01
C ARG A 133 -18.70 4.52 -6.19
N VAL A 134 -18.10 4.04 -5.10
CA VAL A 134 -17.28 2.82 -5.13
C VAL A 134 -18.16 1.59 -5.34
N ASP A 135 -19.32 1.51 -4.71
CA ASP A 135 -20.30 0.44 -4.90
C ASP A 135 -20.77 0.36 -6.37
N GLU A 136 -21.00 1.50 -7.02
CA GLU A 136 -21.35 1.56 -8.44
C GLU A 136 -20.22 1.00 -9.34
N ILE A 137 -18.96 1.24 -8.98
CA ILE A 137 -17.81 0.66 -9.71
C ILE A 137 -17.80 -0.85 -9.53
N LEU A 138 -17.96 -1.35 -8.29
CA LEU A 138 -18.04 -2.78 -8.00
C LEU A 138 -19.16 -3.45 -8.79
N ALA A 139 -20.37 -2.87 -8.80
CA ALA A 139 -21.53 -3.42 -9.50
C ALA A 139 -21.30 -3.50 -11.03
N ARG A 140 -20.63 -2.50 -11.62
CA ARG A 140 -20.25 -2.53 -13.06
C ARG A 140 -19.26 -3.64 -13.35
N MET A 141 -18.26 -3.81 -12.50
CA MET A 141 -17.24 -4.85 -12.64
C MET A 141 -17.86 -6.25 -12.56
N GLU A 142 -18.81 -6.47 -11.65
CA GLU A 142 -19.55 -7.73 -11.54
C GLU A 142 -20.40 -8.01 -12.78
N ALA A 143 -21.05 -6.98 -13.33
CA ALA A 143 -21.87 -7.07 -14.54
C ALA A 143 -21.07 -7.36 -15.80
N GLU A 144 -19.85 -6.84 -15.93
CA GLU A 144 -18.94 -7.04 -17.07
C GLU A 144 -18.25 -8.41 -17.06
N GLY A 145 -18.36 -9.17 -15.98
CA GLY A 145 -17.96 -10.56 -15.84
C GLY A 145 -16.50 -10.80 -15.41
N ARG A 146 -16.34 -11.17 -14.16
CA ARG A 146 -15.33 -12.09 -13.58
C ARG A 146 -13.85 -11.80 -13.79
N GLU A 147 -13.43 -10.58 -13.97
CA GLU A 147 -12.05 -10.26 -13.70
C GLU A 147 -11.83 -10.19 -12.17
N SER A 148 -10.77 -10.80 -11.64
CA SER A 148 -10.49 -10.71 -10.20
C SER A 148 -10.18 -9.27 -9.80
N LEU A 149 -10.52 -8.88 -8.57
CA LEU A 149 -10.21 -7.56 -8.03
C LEU A 149 -8.72 -7.20 -8.20
N GLU A 150 -7.83 -8.16 -7.99
CA GLU A 150 -6.38 -7.98 -8.15
C GLU A 150 -5.99 -7.57 -9.58
N LYS A 151 -6.60 -8.17 -10.60
CA LYS A 151 -6.35 -7.80 -12.00
C LYS A 151 -6.83 -6.40 -12.31
N ILE A 152 -7.98 -6.02 -11.76
CA ILE A 152 -8.56 -4.71 -11.95
C ILE A 152 -7.71 -3.65 -11.27
N ILE A 153 -7.33 -3.86 -10.02
CA ILE A 153 -6.41 -2.99 -9.28
C ILE A 153 -5.09 -2.84 -10.06
N SER A 154 -4.52 -3.94 -10.53
CA SER A 154 -3.27 -3.90 -11.32
C SER A 154 -3.42 -3.03 -12.58
N ARG A 155 -4.54 -3.17 -13.31
CA ARG A 155 -4.83 -2.36 -14.51
C ARG A 155 -5.03 -0.88 -14.17
N MET A 156 -5.75 -0.57 -13.07
CA MET A 156 -5.93 0.81 -12.62
C MET A 156 -4.59 1.46 -12.27
N MET A 157 -3.69 0.73 -11.62
CA MET A 157 -2.35 1.22 -11.29
C MET A 157 -1.49 1.51 -12.55
N GLU A 158 -1.77 0.89 -13.69
CA GLU A 158 -1.06 1.19 -14.95
C GLU A 158 -1.35 2.60 -15.48
N SER A 159 -2.50 3.17 -15.13
CA SER A 159 -2.88 4.52 -15.57
C SER A 159 -2.14 5.64 -14.81
N PHE A 160 -1.41 5.33 -13.74
CA PHE A 160 -0.65 6.30 -12.94
C PHE A 160 0.84 6.35 -13.31
N ILE A 161 1.29 5.62 -14.32
CA ILE A 161 2.64 5.55 -14.84
C ILE A 161 2.62 6.01 -16.30
#